data_4ef1326e4de6935fb8d615c1474c0cdd
#
_entry.id   4ef1326e4de6935fb8d615c1474c0cdd
#
_cell.length_a   1.000
_cell.length_b   1.000
_cell.length_c   1.000
_cell.angle_alpha   90.00
_cell.angle_beta   90.00
_cell.angle_gamma   90.00
#
_symmetry.space_group_name_H-M   'P 1'
#
loop_
_entity.id
_entity.type
_entity.pdbx_description
1 polymer ?
#
loop_
_entity_poly.entity_id
_entity_poly.type
_entity_poly.pdbx_seq_one_letter_code
_entity_poly.pdbx_strand_id
1 'polypeptide(L)'
;GYTTQGECDLLGLGVSSISMLGDAYWQNQKDLQLYYAAVTAQGQAQWEGCALNHDDRIRRHVIKQLICNFQLSFAEISERYALDFKGYFAQDLALLRPFIEDGLVAMDEAGIRVSSTGRLLIRNICMCFDTYLRERARQQQFSRVI
;
A
#
# COMPACT_ATOMS: atom_id res chain seq x y z
N GLY A 1 -4.54 8.47 9.34
CA GLY A 1 -4.85 9.46 8.31
C GLY A 1 -3.82 9.43 7.20
N TYR A 2 -4.15 10.01 6.08
CA TYR A 2 -3.20 10.17 4.97
C TYR A 2 -2.41 11.47 5.16
N THR A 3 -1.16 11.46 4.77
CA THR A 3 -0.25 12.61 4.88
C THR A 3 0.44 12.85 3.54
N THR A 4 0.78 14.10 3.26
CA THR A 4 1.65 14.46 2.14
C THR A 4 3.14 14.16 2.42
N GLN A 5 3.48 13.78 3.67
CA GLN A 5 4.82 13.41 4.11
C GLN A 5 5.10 11.92 3.81
N GLY A 6 4.99 11.54 2.53
CA GLY A 6 5.13 10.13 2.09
C GLY A 6 6.50 9.51 2.35
N GLU A 7 7.55 10.32 2.40
CA GLU A 7 8.94 9.85 2.58
C GLU A 7 9.40 9.80 4.05
N CYS A 8 8.54 10.19 5.01
CA CYS A 8 8.91 10.15 6.42
C CYS A 8 8.69 8.76 7.03
N ASP A 9 9.55 8.41 7.98
CA ASP A 9 9.33 7.29 8.89
C ASP A 9 8.15 7.57 9.82
N LEU A 10 7.47 6.52 10.24
CA LEU A 10 6.32 6.58 11.12
C LEU A 10 6.55 5.73 12.36
N LEU A 11 6.54 6.34 13.53
CA LEU A 11 6.53 5.62 14.79
C LEU A 11 5.12 5.65 15.40
N GLY A 12 4.50 4.49 15.45
CA GLY A 12 3.19 4.29 16.03
C GLY A 12 3.27 4.09 17.54
N LEU A 13 2.55 4.91 18.30
CA LEU A 13 2.49 4.82 19.76
C LEU A 13 1.13 4.24 20.18
N GLY A 14 1.17 3.33 21.14
CA GLY A 14 -0.02 2.74 21.74
C GLY A 14 -0.42 1.37 21.17
N VAL A 15 -1.51 0.83 21.71
CA VAL A 15 -2.09 -0.46 21.32
C VAL A 15 -2.47 -0.46 19.85
N SER A 16 -2.21 -1.57 19.15
CA SER A 16 -2.50 -1.80 17.73
C SER A 16 -1.83 -0.84 16.74
N SER A 17 -1.01 0.10 17.20
CA SER A 17 -0.35 1.06 16.31
C SER A 17 0.62 0.40 15.36
N ILE A 18 0.73 0.96 14.16
CA ILE A 18 1.64 0.50 13.12
C ILE A 18 2.78 1.49 12.99
N SER A 19 4.00 0.99 12.98
CA SER A 19 5.22 1.75 12.70
C SER A 19 5.80 1.34 11.35
N MET A 20 6.51 2.28 10.74
CA MET A 20 7.24 2.09 9.48
C MET A 20 8.58 2.82 9.60
N LEU A 21 9.66 2.09 9.49
CA LEU A 21 11.01 2.65 9.51
C LEU A 21 11.84 2.01 8.38
N GLY A 22 12.28 2.82 7.46
CA GLY A 22 12.99 2.32 6.27
C GLY A 22 12.16 1.28 5.53
N ASP A 23 12.66 0.06 5.44
CA ASP A 23 12.01 -1.07 4.73
C ASP A 23 11.32 -2.06 5.68
N ALA A 24 11.03 -1.67 6.91
CA ALA A 24 10.35 -2.51 7.89
C ALA A 24 9.03 -1.89 8.35
N TYR A 25 8.05 -2.75 8.54
CA TYR A 25 6.81 -2.44 9.24
C TYR A 25 6.69 -3.33 10.45
N TRP A 26 6.11 -2.80 11.53
CA TRP A 26 5.68 -3.63 12.66
C TRP A 26 4.42 -3.05 13.29
N GLN A 27 3.67 -3.92 13.94
CA GLN A 27 2.46 -3.57 14.66
C GLN A 27 2.62 -3.91 16.14
N ASN A 28 2.15 -3.03 17.01
CA ASN A 28 2.04 -3.32 18.43
C ASN A 28 0.89 -4.29 18.71
N GLN A 29 0.91 -4.91 19.89
CA GLN A 29 -0.17 -5.78 20.39
C GLN A 29 -1.54 -5.13 20.19
N LYS A 30 -2.49 -5.95 19.69
CA LYS A 30 -3.86 -5.49 19.41
C LYS A 30 -4.76 -5.57 20.63
N ASP A 31 -4.43 -6.44 21.56
CA ASP A 31 -5.11 -6.57 22.85
C ASP A 31 -4.47 -5.61 23.85
N LEU A 32 -5.31 -4.88 24.61
CA LEU A 32 -4.87 -3.84 25.55
C LEU A 32 -4.11 -4.45 26.74
N GLN A 33 -4.53 -5.61 27.24
CA GLN A 33 -3.89 -6.25 28.40
C GLN A 33 -2.52 -6.81 28.00
N LEU A 34 -2.45 -7.46 26.83
CA LEU A 34 -1.17 -7.96 26.28
C LEU A 34 -0.22 -6.81 25.96
N TYR A 35 -0.73 -5.67 25.46
CA TYR A 35 0.05 -4.48 25.23
C TYR A 35 0.70 -3.97 26.52
N TYR A 36 -0.07 -3.76 27.57
CA TYR A 36 0.46 -3.29 28.86
C TYR A 36 1.41 -4.30 29.50
N ALA A 37 1.09 -5.58 29.44
CA ALA A 37 1.97 -6.62 29.96
C ALA A 37 3.34 -6.61 29.23
N ALA A 38 3.35 -6.49 27.91
CA ALA A 38 4.57 -6.43 27.12
C ALA A 38 5.38 -5.16 27.39
N VAL A 39 4.75 -3.99 27.45
CA VAL A 39 5.43 -2.73 27.77
C VAL A 39 6.03 -2.76 29.17
N THR A 40 5.31 -3.29 30.17
CA THR A 40 5.80 -3.39 31.54
C THR A 40 6.98 -4.35 31.64
N ALA A 41 6.93 -5.49 30.96
CA ALA A 41 7.96 -6.52 31.04
C ALA A 41 9.22 -6.21 30.19
N GLN A 42 9.05 -5.61 29.02
CA GLN A 42 10.09 -5.49 27.98
C GLN A 42 10.35 -4.05 27.50
N GLY A 43 9.56 -3.07 27.95
CA GLY A 43 9.63 -1.67 27.47
C GLY A 43 9.07 -1.47 26.05
N GLN A 44 8.59 -2.53 25.40
CA GLN A 44 8.07 -2.51 24.03
C GLN A 44 6.95 -3.54 23.87
N ALA A 45 6.05 -3.31 22.91
CA ALA A 45 4.89 -4.17 22.69
C ALA A 45 4.74 -4.60 21.22
N GLN A 46 5.85 -4.77 20.52
CA GLN A 46 5.84 -5.28 19.14
C GLN A 46 5.29 -6.71 19.11
N TRP A 47 4.34 -6.94 18.23
CA TRP A 47 3.68 -8.25 18.09
C TRP A 47 4.05 -8.92 16.77
N GLU A 48 3.95 -8.19 15.68
CA GLU A 48 4.16 -8.70 14.33
C GLU A 48 4.91 -7.66 13.49
N GLY A 49 5.77 -8.12 12.61
CA GLY A 49 6.50 -7.24 11.71
C GLY A 49 6.81 -7.93 10.38
N CYS A 50 7.10 -7.13 9.37
CA CYS A 50 7.58 -7.60 8.08
C CYS A 50 8.68 -6.68 7.54
N ALA A 51 9.65 -7.28 6.87
CA ALA A 51 10.61 -6.57 6.04
C ALA A 51 10.13 -6.60 4.60
N LEU A 52 10.22 -5.45 3.93
CA LEU A 52 9.80 -5.33 2.54
C LEU A 52 10.87 -5.91 1.60
N ASN A 53 10.43 -6.72 0.66
CA ASN A 53 11.26 -7.14 -0.45
C ASN A 53 11.34 -6.05 -1.53
N HIS A 54 12.02 -6.30 -2.65
CA HIS A 54 12.19 -5.32 -3.72
C HIS A 54 10.86 -4.92 -4.37
N ASP A 55 9.99 -5.88 -4.68
CA ASP A 55 8.66 -5.63 -5.26
C ASP A 55 7.78 -4.83 -4.31
N ASP A 56 7.79 -5.17 -3.01
CA ASP A 56 7.06 -4.43 -1.98
C ASP A 56 7.46 -2.95 -1.92
N ARG A 57 8.75 -2.64 -2.06
CA ARG A 57 9.26 -1.26 -2.05
C ARG A 57 8.75 -0.47 -3.25
N ILE A 58 8.75 -1.08 -4.44
CA ILE A 58 8.24 -0.45 -5.66
C ILE A 58 6.74 -0.19 -5.51
N ARG A 59 5.96 -1.19 -5.11
CA ARG A 59 4.51 -1.09 -4.90
C ARG A 59 4.15 -0.08 -3.83
N ARG A 60 4.87 -0.09 -2.71
CA ARG A 60 4.72 0.92 -1.65
C ARG A 60 4.90 2.33 -2.20
N HIS A 61 5.91 2.57 -3.04
CA HIS A 61 6.15 3.87 -3.64
C HIS A 61 4.98 4.28 -4.54
N VAL A 62 4.53 3.40 -5.43
CA VAL A 62 3.36 3.64 -6.30
C VAL A 62 2.11 3.97 -5.48
N ILE A 63 1.80 3.16 -4.47
CA ILE A 63 0.66 3.38 -3.59
C ILE A 63 0.78 4.70 -2.83
N LYS A 64 1.96 5.04 -2.31
CA LYS A 64 2.20 6.32 -1.62
C LYS A 64 2.00 7.52 -2.55
N GLN A 65 2.51 7.48 -3.79
CA GLN A 65 2.29 8.54 -4.76
C GLN A 65 0.80 8.76 -5.05
N LEU A 66 0.05 7.68 -5.28
CA LEU A 66 -1.39 7.77 -5.53
C LEU A 66 -2.17 8.28 -4.31
N ILE A 67 -1.90 7.76 -3.12
CA ILE A 67 -2.61 8.14 -1.89
C ILE A 67 -2.32 9.57 -1.45
N CYS A 68 -1.05 10.01 -1.57
CA CYS A 68 -0.61 11.31 -1.08
C CYS A 68 -0.78 12.43 -2.11
N ASN A 69 -0.52 12.12 -3.40
CA ASN A 69 -0.44 13.13 -4.46
C ASN A 69 -1.57 13.00 -5.49
N PHE A 70 -2.35 11.91 -5.46
CA PHE A 70 -3.42 11.64 -6.42
C PHE A 70 -2.98 11.56 -7.88
N GLN A 71 -1.69 11.37 -8.09
CA GLN A 71 -1.07 11.22 -9.41
C GLN A 71 0.16 10.33 -9.33
N LEU A 72 0.53 9.74 -10.46
CA LEU A 72 1.69 8.87 -10.61
C LEU A 72 2.31 9.09 -11.97
N SER A 73 3.60 9.37 -12.03
CA SER A 73 4.40 9.44 -13.27
C SER A 73 5.04 8.08 -13.55
N PHE A 74 4.80 7.52 -14.75
CA PHE A 74 5.42 6.27 -15.16
C PHE A 74 6.93 6.41 -15.35
N ALA A 75 7.35 7.54 -15.90
CA ALA A 75 8.77 7.83 -16.15
C ALA A 75 9.56 7.89 -14.83
N GLU A 76 9.02 8.56 -13.81
CA GLU A 76 9.66 8.69 -12.49
C GLU A 76 9.90 7.32 -11.84
N ILE A 77 8.90 6.45 -11.85
CA ILE A 77 9.04 5.09 -11.29
C ILE A 77 10.00 4.25 -12.12
N SER A 78 9.89 4.33 -13.47
CA SER A 78 10.76 3.58 -14.37
C SER A 78 12.23 3.96 -14.20
N GLU A 79 12.53 5.24 -14.08
CA GLU A 79 13.88 5.76 -13.86
C GLU A 79 14.42 5.34 -12.48
N ARG A 80 13.62 5.56 -11.44
CA ARG A 80 14.03 5.26 -10.04
C ARG A 80 14.35 3.81 -9.80
N TYR A 81 13.61 2.89 -10.43
CA TYR A 81 13.74 1.45 -10.21
C TYR A 81 14.32 0.68 -11.39
N ALA A 82 14.75 1.37 -12.44
CA ALA A 82 15.30 0.78 -13.67
C ALA A 82 14.39 -0.32 -14.27
N LEU A 83 13.09 -0.03 -14.40
CA LEU A 83 12.09 -0.97 -14.91
C LEU A 83 11.21 -0.34 -15.99
N ASP A 84 10.59 -1.16 -16.85
CA ASP A 84 9.46 -0.75 -17.68
C ASP A 84 8.17 -0.77 -16.87
N PHE A 85 7.63 0.42 -16.52
CA PHE A 85 6.45 0.53 -15.65
C PHE A 85 5.24 -0.23 -16.22
N LYS A 86 4.94 -0.05 -17.52
CA LYS A 86 3.76 -0.64 -18.14
C LYS A 86 3.85 -2.16 -18.21
N GLY A 87 5.01 -2.69 -18.53
CA GLY A 87 5.26 -4.13 -18.54
C GLY A 87 5.19 -4.72 -17.11
N TYR A 88 5.86 -4.06 -16.16
CA TYR A 88 5.93 -4.52 -14.77
C TYR A 88 4.55 -4.54 -14.10
N PHE A 89 3.75 -3.49 -14.28
CA PHE A 89 2.42 -3.33 -13.68
C PHE A 89 1.26 -3.67 -14.62
N ALA A 90 1.48 -4.45 -15.69
CA ALA A 90 0.45 -4.75 -16.69
C ALA A 90 -0.86 -5.31 -16.08
N GLN A 91 -0.74 -6.24 -15.12
CA GLN A 91 -1.89 -6.82 -14.42
C GLN A 91 -2.60 -5.80 -13.51
N ASP A 92 -1.83 -4.97 -12.83
CA ASP A 92 -2.35 -3.93 -11.93
C ASP A 92 -3.10 -2.86 -12.72
N LEU A 93 -2.54 -2.43 -13.86
CA LEU A 93 -3.16 -1.47 -14.76
C LEU A 93 -4.47 -2.01 -15.37
N ALA A 94 -4.55 -3.32 -15.65
CA ALA A 94 -5.79 -3.95 -16.10
C ALA A 94 -6.91 -3.85 -15.05
N LEU A 95 -6.57 -3.91 -13.75
CA LEU A 95 -7.54 -3.74 -12.66
C LEU A 95 -8.05 -2.31 -12.50
N LEU A 96 -7.35 -1.32 -13.05
CA LEU A 96 -7.82 0.07 -13.04
C LEU A 96 -8.91 0.36 -14.07
N ARG A 97 -9.14 -0.54 -15.05
CA ARG A 97 -10.09 -0.30 -16.14
C ARG A 97 -11.48 0.15 -15.66
N PRO A 98 -12.14 -0.51 -14.67
CA PRO A 98 -13.44 -0.05 -14.21
C PRO A 98 -13.40 1.38 -13.64
N PHE A 99 -12.34 1.74 -12.93
CA PHE A 99 -12.18 3.10 -12.38
C PHE A 99 -11.96 4.15 -13.47
N ILE A 100 -11.37 3.76 -14.62
CA ILE A 100 -11.18 4.63 -15.78
C ILE A 100 -12.54 4.83 -16.49
N GLU A 101 -13.29 3.76 -16.72
CA GLU A 101 -14.62 3.78 -17.33
C GLU A 101 -15.61 4.63 -16.53
N ASP A 102 -15.53 4.60 -15.20
CA ASP A 102 -16.32 5.40 -14.28
C ASP A 102 -15.81 6.85 -14.13
N GLY A 103 -14.74 7.25 -14.81
CA GLY A 103 -14.18 8.60 -14.75
C GLY A 103 -13.52 8.94 -13.41
N LEU A 104 -13.20 7.94 -12.58
CA LEU A 104 -12.53 8.12 -11.28
C LEU A 104 -11.01 8.25 -11.44
N VAL A 105 -10.48 7.68 -12.51
CA VAL A 105 -9.05 7.70 -12.86
C VAL A 105 -8.91 8.05 -14.34
N ALA A 106 -7.98 8.95 -14.65
CA ALA A 106 -7.49 9.18 -16.00
C ALA A 106 -6.10 8.57 -16.14
N MET A 107 -5.85 7.86 -17.22
CA MET A 107 -4.55 7.25 -17.53
C MET A 107 -4.17 7.57 -18.98
N ASP A 108 -2.92 8.00 -19.18
CA ASP A 108 -2.34 8.28 -20.48
C ASP A 108 -0.91 7.69 -20.60
N GLU A 109 -0.14 8.10 -21.61
CA GLU A 109 1.23 7.64 -21.78
C GLU A 109 2.18 8.10 -20.66
N ALA A 110 1.88 9.21 -20.01
CA ALA A 110 2.72 9.81 -18.98
C ALA A 110 2.46 9.25 -17.58
N GLY A 111 1.22 8.81 -17.32
CA GLY A 111 0.91 8.35 -15.96
C GLY A 111 -0.58 8.24 -15.64
N ILE A 112 -0.85 8.27 -14.35
CA ILE A 112 -2.19 8.13 -13.75
C ILE A 112 -2.52 9.42 -13.01
N ARG A 113 -3.77 9.89 -13.15
CA ARG A 113 -4.35 10.99 -12.36
C ARG A 113 -5.70 10.57 -11.79
N VAL A 114 -5.88 10.80 -10.51
CA VAL A 114 -7.13 10.50 -9.80
C VAL A 114 -8.02 11.75 -9.82
N SER A 115 -9.26 11.59 -10.27
CA SER A 115 -10.24 12.71 -10.31
C SER A 115 -10.66 13.12 -8.90
N SER A 116 -11.33 14.28 -8.76
CA SER A 116 -11.86 14.74 -7.46
C SER A 116 -12.80 13.72 -6.83
N THR A 117 -13.65 13.08 -7.62
CA THR A 117 -14.53 11.99 -7.16
C THR A 117 -13.74 10.73 -6.83
N GLY A 118 -12.74 10.39 -7.64
CA GLY A 118 -11.85 9.23 -7.42
C GLY A 118 -11.09 9.30 -6.09
N ARG A 119 -10.80 10.51 -5.59
CA ARG A 119 -10.14 10.68 -4.27
C ARG A 119 -10.94 10.08 -3.11
N LEU A 120 -12.26 10.04 -3.22
CA LEU A 120 -13.12 9.39 -2.21
C LEU A 120 -12.93 7.87 -2.19
N LEU A 121 -12.50 7.30 -3.32
CA LEU A 121 -12.25 5.88 -3.51
C LEU A 121 -10.75 5.55 -3.64
N ILE A 122 -9.88 6.45 -3.20
CA ILE A 122 -8.42 6.31 -3.38
C ILE A 122 -7.87 4.99 -2.83
N ARG A 123 -8.42 4.47 -1.73
CA ARG A 123 -8.02 3.18 -1.17
C ARG A 123 -8.30 2.03 -2.14
N ASN A 124 -9.48 2.02 -2.76
CA ASN A 124 -9.87 1.00 -3.73
C ASN A 124 -8.97 1.04 -4.98
N ILE A 125 -8.64 2.25 -5.45
CA ILE A 125 -7.70 2.45 -6.55
C ILE A 125 -6.31 1.91 -6.18
N CYS A 126 -5.81 2.23 -4.99
CA CYS A 126 -4.51 1.75 -4.51
C CYS A 126 -4.47 0.22 -4.31
N MET A 127 -5.60 -0.41 -3.94
CA MET A 127 -5.70 -1.88 -3.81
C MET A 127 -5.42 -2.61 -5.14
N CYS A 128 -5.55 -1.96 -6.29
CA CYS A 128 -5.16 -2.55 -7.57
C CYS A 128 -3.66 -2.91 -7.62
N PHE A 129 -2.83 -2.18 -6.88
CA PHE A 129 -1.38 -2.38 -6.80
C PHE A 129 -0.93 -3.29 -5.63
N ASP A 130 -1.87 -3.80 -4.83
CA ASP A 130 -1.58 -4.68 -3.69
C ASP A 130 -1.65 -6.15 -4.11
N THR A 131 -0.49 -6.78 -4.27
CA THR A 131 -0.39 -8.20 -4.64
C THR A 131 -0.89 -9.14 -3.54
N TYR A 132 -0.70 -8.80 -2.27
CA TYR A 132 -1.13 -9.62 -1.14
C TYR A 132 -2.64 -9.74 -1.05
N LEU A 133 -3.37 -8.67 -1.37
CA LEU A 133 -4.83 -8.72 -1.44
C LEU A 133 -5.31 -9.64 -2.57
N ARG A 134 -4.66 -9.60 -3.73
CA ARG A 134 -4.98 -10.50 -4.85
C ARG A 134 -4.74 -11.97 -4.52
N GLU A 135 -3.62 -12.26 -3.88
CA GLU A 135 -3.29 -13.63 -3.48
C GLU A 135 -4.27 -14.17 -2.45
N ARG A 136 -4.64 -13.36 -1.43
CA ARG A 136 -5.66 -13.72 -0.45
C ARG A 136 -7.03 -13.96 -1.08
N ALA A 137 -7.44 -13.12 -2.02
CA ALA A 137 -8.71 -13.29 -2.73
C ALA A 137 -8.73 -14.58 -3.56
N ARG A 138 -7.62 -14.93 -4.23
CA ARG A 138 -7.47 -16.21 -4.94
C ARG A 138 -7.56 -17.40 -3.98
N GLN A 139 -6.84 -17.39 -2.88
CA GLN A 139 -6.87 -18.46 -1.87
C GLN A 139 -8.27 -18.68 -1.31
N GLN A 140 -9.02 -17.60 -1.03
CA GLN A 140 -10.40 -17.70 -0.54
C GLN A 140 -11.37 -18.25 -1.58
N GLN A 141 -11.16 -18.01 -2.88
CA GLN A 141 -11.96 -18.62 -3.94
C GLN A 141 -11.72 -20.12 -4.05
N PHE A 142 -10.48 -20.58 -3.92
CA PHE A 142 -10.16 -22.02 -3.95
C PHE A 142 -10.66 -22.78 -2.71
N SER A 143 -10.69 -22.16 -1.54
CA SER A 143 -11.20 -22.80 -0.31
C SER A 143 -12.73 -22.89 -0.23
N ARG A 144 -13.47 -22.26 -1.14
CA ARG A 144 -14.94 -22.34 -1.24
C ARG A 144 -15.43 -23.42 -2.22
N VAL A 145 -14.52 -24.16 -2.85
CA VAL A 145 -14.84 -25.18 -3.87
C VAL A 145 -14.69 -26.61 -3.32
N ILE A 146 -14.54 -26.75 -1.99
CA ILE A 146 -14.54 -28.06 -1.31
C ILE A 146 -15.76 -28.15 -0.40
#